data_288f217e723e3ba455a30c6e1bec79ed
#
_entry.id   288f217e723e3ba455a30c6e1bec79ed
#
_cell.length_a   1.000
_cell.length_b   1.000
_cell.length_c   1.000
_cell.angle_alpha   90.00
_cell.angle_beta   90.00
_cell.angle_gamma   90.00
#
_symmetry.space_group_name_H-M   'P 1'
#
loop_
_entity.id
_entity.type
_entity.pdbx_description
1 polymer ?
#
loop_
_entity_poly.entity_id
_entity_poly.type
_entity_poly.pdbx_seq_one_letter_code
_entity_poly.pdbx_strand_id
1 'polypeptide(L)'
;SLNGATLGGWIDYARQIQQAGADALELNIYFLPTNLELSGQTVEQQYVDILDAVRAAVTIPLAVKLSPFLSNTANMAHRLMTTGADGLVLFNRFYQPDIRIEDLEVYPHVMLSTAADMRLPLRWIAILYGRIRGDLAASSGIHSATDVVRMVMAGASITQMVSALLRHGLSHLQRVELDLRHWM
;
A
#
# COMPACT_ATOMS: atom_id res chain seq x y z
N SER A 1 4.04 -7.68 -6.13
CA SER A 1 4.55 -6.57 -5.32
C SER A 1 6.07 -6.67 -5.19
N LEU A 2 6.77 -5.57 -5.33
CA LEU A 2 8.23 -5.46 -5.30
C LEU A 2 8.67 -4.58 -4.13
N ASN A 3 9.69 -5.03 -3.40
CA ASN A 3 10.48 -4.24 -2.46
C ASN A 3 11.92 -4.18 -2.95
N GLY A 4 12.52 -2.99 -2.92
CA GLY A 4 13.91 -2.76 -3.31
C GLY A 4 14.64 -1.98 -2.23
N ALA A 5 15.96 -2.18 -2.15
CA ALA A 5 16.84 -1.44 -1.23
C ALA A 5 17.66 -0.37 -1.96
N THR A 6 17.89 -0.52 -3.25
CA THR A 6 18.66 0.40 -4.09
C THR A 6 17.89 0.75 -5.36
N LEU A 7 18.17 1.91 -5.94
CA LEU A 7 17.49 2.34 -7.18
C LEU A 7 17.74 1.34 -8.33
N GLY A 8 18.97 0.84 -8.48
CA GLY A 8 19.28 -0.20 -9.48
C GLY A 8 18.51 -1.49 -9.25
N GLY A 9 18.38 -1.94 -7.99
CA GLY A 9 17.60 -3.10 -7.64
C GLY A 9 16.11 -2.96 -7.99
N TRP A 10 15.52 -1.78 -7.78
CA TRP A 10 14.14 -1.50 -8.19
C TRP A 10 13.94 -1.69 -9.69
N ILE A 11 14.85 -1.15 -10.50
CA ILE A 11 14.81 -1.22 -11.96
C ILE A 11 14.98 -2.65 -12.46
N ASP A 12 16.01 -3.36 -11.98
CA ASP A 12 16.36 -4.69 -12.46
C ASP A 12 15.27 -5.73 -12.13
N TYR A 13 14.75 -5.71 -10.91
CA TYR A 13 13.66 -6.60 -10.52
C TYR A 13 12.34 -6.26 -11.21
N ALA A 14 12.04 -5.00 -11.44
CA ALA A 14 10.85 -4.60 -12.18
C ALA A 14 10.87 -5.13 -13.61
N ARG A 15 12.02 -5.05 -14.31
CA ARG A 15 12.21 -5.65 -15.64
C ARG A 15 12.03 -7.17 -15.63
N GLN A 16 12.64 -7.86 -14.66
CA GLN A 16 12.51 -9.31 -14.53
C GLN A 16 11.06 -9.74 -14.28
N ILE A 17 10.35 -9.03 -13.43
CA ILE A 17 8.93 -9.29 -13.15
C ILE A 17 8.07 -9.10 -14.41
N GLN A 18 8.30 -8.02 -15.17
CA GLN A 18 7.62 -7.82 -16.45
C GLN A 18 7.97 -8.92 -17.45
N GLN A 19 9.25 -9.31 -17.59
CA GLN A 19 9.70 -10.38 -18.46
C GLN A 19 9.12 -11.74 -18.09
N ALA A 20 8.86 -11.96 -16.81
CA ALA A 20 8.17 -13.15 -16.30
C ALA A 20 6.66 -13.17 -16.61
N GLY A 21 6.11 -12.14 -17.25
CA GLY A 21 4.73 -12.08 -17.70
C GLY A 21 3.75 -11.48 -16.68
N ALA A 22 4.21 -10.65 -15.75
CA ALA A 22 3.31 -9.93 -14.85
C ALA A 22 2.47 -8.90 -15.62
N ASP A 23 1.16 -8.83 -15.31
CA ASP A 23 0.21 -7.90 -15.92
C ASP A 23 0.33 -6.48 -15.34
N ALA A 24 0.77 -6.36 -14.09
CA ALA A 24 0.98 -5.09 -13.38
C ALA A 24 1.98 -5.27 -12.24
N LEU A 25 2.51 -4.17 -11.70
CA LEU A 25 3.48 -4.20 -10.62
C LEU A 25 3.10 -3.21 -9.51
N GLU A 26 3.07 -3.66 -8.27
CA GLU A 26 2.97 -2.81 -7.09
C GLU A 26 4.38 -2.52 -6.55
N LEU A 27 4.77 -1.26 -6.48
CA LEU A 27 5.98 -0.80 -5.81
C LEU A 27 5.67 -0.60 -4.33
N ASN A 28 6.12 -1.51 -3.49
CA ASN A 28 5.95 -1.43 -2.06
C ASN A 28 7.13 -0.68 -1.43
N ILE A 29 7.08 0.65 -1.50
CA ILE A 29 8.13 1.51 -1.01
C ILE A 29 8.00 1.61 0.52
N TYR A 30 8.82 0.81 1.19
CA TYR A 30 8.88 0.76 2.65
C TYR A 30 10.18 1.41 3.12
N PHE A 31 10.10 2.63 3.61
CA PHE A 31 11.23 3.37 4.07
C PHE A 31 10.98 3.94 5.47
N LEU A 32 11.88 3.64 6.41
CA LEU A 32 11.89 4.20 7.75
C LEU A 32 13.08 5.15 7.89
N PRO A 33 12.89 6.47 7.72
CA PRO A 33 13.97 7.43 7.79
C PRO A 33 14.38 7.66 9.25
N THR A 34 15.55 7.18 9.62
CA THR A 34 16.11 7.33 10.98
C THR A 34 17.26 8.32 11.06
N ASN A 35 17.73 8.84 9.92
CA ASN A 35 18.76 9.85 9.86
C ASN A 35 18.18 11.23 10.19
N LEU A 36 18.67 11.86 11.27
CA LEU A 36 18.18 13.16 11.75
C LEU A 36 18.42 14.31 10.77
N GLU A 37 19.41 14.20 9.89
CA GLU A 37 19.74 15.21 8.88
C GLU A 37 18.90 15.10 7.61
N LEU A 38 18.11 14.04 7.46
CA LEU A 38 17.30 13.80 6.27
C LEU A 38 15.97 14.55 6.38
N SER A 39 15.74 15.52 5.49
CA SER A 39 14.49 16.27 5.48
C SER A 39 13.32 15.43 4.99
N GLY A 40 12.10 15.72 5.46
CA GLY A 40 10.88 15.07 4.96
C GLY A 40 10.69 15.23 3.45
N GLN A 41 11.06 16.39 2.89
CA GLN A 41 11.03 16.62 1.45
C GLN A 41 11.96 15.66 0.69
N THR A 42 13.15 15.40 1.21
CA THR A 42 14.10 14.45 0.61
C THR A 42 13.55 13.03 0.67
N VAL A 43 12.93 12.64 1.79
CA VAL A 43 12.26 11.33 1.93
C VAL A 43 11.14 11.17 0.91
N GLU A 44 10.27 12.16 0.78
CA GLU A 44 9.16 12.12 -0.18
C GLU A 44 9.66 12.13 -1.63
N GLN A 45 10.77 12.82 -1.92
CA GLN A 45 11.36 12.84 -3.26
C GLN A 45 11.87 11.44 -3.67
N GLN A 46 12.37 10.64 -2.74
CA GLN A 46 12.81 9.27 -3.04
C GLN A 46 11.68 8.39 -3.61
N TYR A 47 10.44 8.56 -3.15
CA TYR A 47 9.29 7.84 -3.73
C TYR A 47 9.09 8.21 -5.20
N VAL A 48 9.21 9.48 -5.53
CA VAL A 48 9.07 9.99 -6.89
C VAL A 48 10.20 9.49 -7.78
N ASP A 49 11.44 9.54 -7.29
CA ASP A 49 12.63 9.12 -8.03
C ASP A 49 12.61 7.60 -8.33
N ILE A 50 12.15 6.77 -7.37
CA ILE A 50 11.98 5.33 -7.57
C ILE A 50 10.92 5.06 -8.64
N LEU A 51 9.76 5.72 -8.53
CA LEU A 51 8.69 5.54 -9.50
C LEU A 51 9.13 5.95 -10.91
N ASP A 52 9.75 7.12 -11.05
CA ASP A 52 10.25 7.63 -12.34
C ASP A 52 11.22 6.66 -12.99
N ALA A 53 12.20 6.18 -12.23
CA ALA A 53 13.20 5.24 -12.70
C ALA A 53 12.58 3.88 -13.10
N VAL A 54 11.63 3.37 -12.34
CA VAL A 54 10.93 2.13 -12.69
C VAL A 54 10.00 2.34 -13.88
N ARG A 55 9.29 3.47 -13.95
CA ARG A 55 8.40 3.80 -15.08
C ARG A 55 9.16 3.86 -16.39
N ALA A 56 10.36 4.41 -16.40
CA ALA A 56 11.24 4.43 -17.59
C ALA A 56 11.73 3.02 -18.00
N ALA A 57 11.66 2.03 -17.10
CA ALA A 57 12.21 0.69 -17.32
C ALA A 57 11.18 -0.35 -17.74
N VAL A 58 9.88 -0.14 -17.46
CA VAL A 58 8.79 -1.09 -17.72
C VAL A 58 7.59 -0.41 -18.36
N THR A 59 6.75 -1.19 -19.04
CA THR A 59 5.54 -0.70 -19.74
C THR A 59 4.23 -1.13 -19.08
N ILE A 60 4.29 -2.13 -18.19
CA ILE A 60 3.12 -2.62 -17.44
C ILE A 60 2.62 -1.57 -16.45
N PRO A 61 1.33 -1.59 -16.08
CA PRO A 61 0.79 -0.68 -15.06
C PRO A 61 1.55 -0.74 -13.75
N LEU A 62 1.76 0.44 -13.13
CA LEU A 62 2.46 0.60 -11.87
C LEU A 62 1.53 1.16 -10.79
N ALA A 63 1.38 0.44 -9.68
CA ALA A 63 0.80 0.96 -8.46
C ALA A 63 1.89 1.28 -7.44
N VAL A 64 1.72 2.36 -6.66
CA VAL A 64 2.63 2.69 -5.56
C VAL A 64 1.92 2.53 -4.24
N LYS A 65 2.46 1.69 -3.37
CA LYS A 65 1.96 1.51 -2.01
C LYS A 65 2.63 2.50 -1.07
N LEU A 66 1.82 3.31 -0.42
CA LEU A 66 2.26 4.45 0.37
C LEU A 66 2.35 4.14 1.86
N SER A 67 3.29 4.81 2.52
CA SER A 67 3.27 5.02 3.96
C SER A 67 2.16 6.02 4.33
N PRO A 68 1.51 5.89 5.50
CA PRO A 68 0.62 6.92 6.00
C PRO A 68 1.36 8.13 6.59
N PHE A 69 2.68 8.05 6.76
CA PHE A 69 3.53 9.06 7.41
C PHE A 69 4.15 10.00 6.38
N LEU A 70 3.32 10.83 5.76
CA LEU A 70 3.72 11.84 4.79
C LEU A 70 3.34 13.22 5.30
N SER A 71 4.12 14.23 4.94
CA SER A 71 3.82 15.62 5.33
C SER A 71 2.52 16.13 4.71
N ASN A 72 2.24 15.74 3.46
CA ASN A 72 1.01 16.03 2.75
C ASN A 72 0.66 14.88 1.79
N THR A 73 -0.17 13.96 2.25
CA THR A 73 -0.57 12.78 1.48
C THR A 73 -1.27 13.15 0.16
N ALA A 74 -2.08 14.20 0.13
CA ALA A 74 -2.77 14.62 -1.10
C ALA A 74 -1.80 15.16 -2.15
N ASN A 75 -0.82 15.96 -1.74
CA ASN A 75 0.24 16.44 -2.63
C ASN A 75 1.11 15.29 -3.15
N MET A 76 1.48 14.37 -2.26
CA MET A 76 2.28 13.20 -2.65
C MET A 76 1.52 12.31 -3.63
N ALA A 77 0.24 12.04 -3.41
CA ALA A 77 -0.61 11.32 -4.33
C ALA A 77 -0.63 11.98 -5.72
N HIS A 78 -0.80 13.30 -5.76
CA HIS A 78 -0.77 14.07 -7.02
C HIS A 78 0.58 13.96 -7.73
N ARG A 79 1.69 14.12 -7.00
CA ARG A 79 3.05 14.00 -7.55
C ARG A 79 3.29 12.63 -8.17
N LEU A 80 2.94 11.55 -7.48
CA LEU A 80 3.12 10.18 -7.99
C LEU A 80 2.27 9.92 -9.24
N MET A 81 1.01 10.37 -9.27
CA MET A 81 0.19 10.26 -10.47
C MET A 81 0.78 11.03 -11.65
N THR A 82 1.33 12.22 -11.40
CA THR A 82 1.97 13.04 -12.44
C THR A 82 3.28 12.41 -12.94
N THR A 83 3.99 11.69 -12.09
CA THR A 83 5.23 10.96 -12.44
C THR A 83 4.95 9.67 -13.22
N GLY A 84 3.71 9.15 -13.23
CA GLY A 84 3.32 8.01 -14.04
C GLY A 84 2.88 6.77 -13.27
N ALA A 85 2.43 6.93 -12.02
CA ALA A 85 1.69 5.87 -11.36
C ALA A 85 0.31 5.71 -11.99
N ASP A 86 -0.13 4.45 -12.19
CA ASP A 86 -1.47 4.11 -12.64
C ASP A 86 -2.44 3.94 -11.47
N GLY A 87 -1.91 3.66 -10.26
CA GLY A 87 -2.70 3.52 -9.04
C GLY A 87 -1.91 3.74 -7.76
N LEU A 88 -2.64 3.96 -6.66
CA LEU A 88 -2.07 4.05 -5.32
C LEU A 88 -2.70 3.01 -4.40
N VAL A 89 -1.88 2.41 -3.55
CA VAL A 89 -2.33 1.48 -2.50
C VAL A 89 -2.18 2.17 -1.14
N LEU A 90 -3.28 2.33 -0.43
CA LEU A 90 -3.39 3.04 0.84
C LEU A 90 -3.83 2.09 1.95
N PHE A 91 -3.01 1.77 2.94
CA PHE A 91 -1.62 2.14 3.19
C PHE A 91 -0.80 0.91 3.57
N ASN A 92 0.55 1.05 3.55
CA ASN A 92 1.43 0.13 4.25
C ASN A 92 1.14 0.15 5.75
N ARG A 93 1.28 -1.03 6.36
CA ARG A 93 1.39 -1.12 7.82
C ARG A 93 2.86 -1.29 8.17
N PHE A 94 3.34 -0.38 9.00
CA PHE A 94 4.71 -0.45 9.49
C PHE A 94 4.80 -1.47 10.62
N TYR A 95 5.86 -2.27 10.56
CA TYR A 95 6.27 -3.10 11.66
C TYR A 95 6.63 -2.22 12.84
N GLN A 96 6.05 -2.52 13.99
CA GLN A 96 6.32 -1.82 15.25
C GLN A 96 6.83 -2.85 16.27
N PRO A 97 8.11 -2.79 16.65
CA PRO A 97 8.63 -3.66 17.70
C PRO A 97 7.99 -3.30 19.05
N ASP A 98 8.00 -4.24 19.96
CA ASP A 98 7.57 -4.06 21.34
C ASP A 98 8.71 -4.42 22.30
N ILE A 99 8.58 -4.06 23.57
CA ILE A 99 9.57 -4.34 24.60
C ILE A 99 9.00 -5.40 25.54
N ARG A 100 9.71 -6.50 25.70
CA ARG A 100 9.41 -7.51 26.70
C ARG A 100 10.04 -7.10 28.00
N ILE A 101 9.20 -6.76 29.00
CA ILE A 101 9.65 -6.21 30.27
C ILE A 101 10.41 -7.25 31.10
N GLU A 102 10.04 -8.52 30.99
CA GLU A 102 10.65 -9.62 31.71
C GLU A 102 12.12 -9.83 31.33
N ASP A 103 12.45 -9.66 30.06
CA ASP A 103 13.78 -9.88 29.52
C ASP A 103 14.53 -8.58 29.23
N LEU A 104 13.86 -7.43 29.31
CA LEU A 104 14.34 -6.11 28.89
C LEU A 104 14.82 -6.07 27.43
N GLU A 105 14.18 -6.85 26.59
CA GLU A 105 14.55 -7.00 25.17
C GLU A 105 13.51 -6.41 24.23
N VAL A 106 13.98 -5.83 23.13
CA VAL A 106 13.13 -5.47 21.99
C VAL A 106 12.83 -6.74 21.20
N TYR A 107 11.55 -7.07 21.01
CA TYR A 107 11.17 -8.26 20.25
C TYR A 107 10.25 -7.91 19.06
N PRO A 108 10.33 -8.70 17.98
CA PRO A 108 9.43 -8.55 16.84
C PRO A 108 8.00 -8.92 17.23
N HIS A 109 7.10 -7.95 17.13
CA HIS A 109 5.68 -8.16 17.37
C HIS A 109 4.85 -7.77 16.15
N VAL A 110 4.33 -8.77 15.44
CA VAL A 110 3.46 -8.54 14.28
C VAL A 110 2.01 -8.53 14.74
N MET A 111 1.45 -7.35 14.89
CA MET A 111 0.02 -7.19 15.16
C MET A 111 -0.77 -7.23 13.84
N LEU A 112 -1.65 -8.22 13.71
CA LEU A 112 -2.58 -8.26 12.59
C LEU A 112 -3.59 -7.12 12.69
N SER A 113 -4.00 -6.57 11.53
CA SER A 113 -4.98 -5.48 11.50
C SER A 113 -6.32 -5.90 12.11
N THR A 114 -7.02 -4.91 12.62
CA THR A 114 -8.42 -4.98 13.04
C THR A 114 -9.29 -4.12 12.11
N ALA A 115 -10.61 -4.23 12.20
CA ALA A 115 -11.51 -3.37 11.42
C ALA A 115 -11.35 -1.87 11.75
N ALA A 116 -10.81 -1.52 12.90
CA ALA A 116 -10.53 -0.13 13.25
C ALA A 116 -9.44 0.50 12.37
N ASP A 117 -8.49 -0.31 11.90
CA ASP A 117 -7.38 0.14 11.04
C ASP A 117 -7.86 0.60 9.65
N MET A 118 -9.09 0.23 9.25
CA MET A 118 -9.69 0.66 7.99
C MET A 118 -9.99 2.17 7.94
N ARG A 119 -10.14 2.84 9.08
CA ARG A 119 -10.62 4.23 9.13
C ARG A 119 -9.68 5.22 8.45
N LEU A 120 -8.37 4.99 8.53
CA LEU A 120 -7.37 5.84 7.91
C LEU A 120 -7.39 5.74 6.37
N PRO A 121 -7.25 4.53 5.76
CA PRO A 121 -7.36 4.40 4.31
C PRO A 121 -8.74 4.82 3.80
N LEU A 122 -9.84 4.53 4.49
CA LEU A 122 -11.18 4.98 4.11
C LEU A 122 -11.25 6.50 3.94
N ARG A 123 -10.73 7.25 4.91
CA ARG A 123 -10.68 8.72 4.84
C ARG A 123 -9.90 9.22 3.64
N TRP A 124 -8.70 8.66 3.40
CA TRP A 124 -7.84 9.14 2.32
C TRP A 124 -8.33 8.74 0.94
N ILE A 125 -8.93 7.57 0.79
CA ILE A 125 -9.60 7.17 -0.46
C ILE A 125 -10.73 8.15 -0.77
N ALA A 126 -11.60 8.47 0.20
CA ALA A 126 -12.68 9.43 -0.01
C ALA A 126 -12.18 10.85 -0.33
N ILE A 127 -11.05 11.28 0.25
CA ILE A 127 -10.45 12.58 -0.05
C ILE A 127 -9.87 12.62 -1.47
N LEU A 128 -9.24 11.54 -1.92
CA LEU A 128 -8.51 11.50 -3.18
C LEU A 128 -9.41 11.12 -4.37
N TYR A 129 -10.51 10.41 -4.12
CA TYR A 129 -11.45 10.00 -5.16
C TYR A 129 -11.95 11.20 -5.97
N GLY A 130 -11.88 11.10 -7.29
CA GLY A 130 -12.25 12.17 -8.22
C GLY A 130 -11.29 13.38 -8.27
N ARG A 131 -10.23 13.39 -7.43
CA ARG A 131 -9.24 14.49 -7.39
C ARG A 131 -7.89 14.13 -7.99
N ILE A 132 -7.59 12.85 -8.10
CA ILE A 132 -6.42 12.33 -8.81
C ILE A 132 -6.87 11.46 -9.97
N ARG A 133 -5.99 11.32 -10.98
CA ARG A 133 -6.21 10.40 -12.09
C ARG A 133 -5.52 9.08 -11.77
N GLY A 134 -6.25 7.97 -11.77
CA GLY A 134 -5.74 6.63 -11.49
C GLY A 134 -6.56 5.91 -10.42
N ASP A 135 -6.25 4.65 -10.24
CA ASP A 135 -6.98 3.76 -9.36
C ASP A 135 -6.54 3.90 -7.89
N LEU A 136 -7.48 3.67 -6.99
CA LEU A 136 -7.24 3.64 -5.56
C LEU A 136 -7.49 2.24 -5.02
N ALA A 137 -6.47 1.63 -4.44
CA ALA A 137 -6.57 0.35 -3.75
C ALA A 137 -6.55 0.55 -2.23
N ALA A 138 -7.55 -0.01 -1.57
CA ALA A 138 -7.65 0.03 -0.11
C ALA A 138 -6.89 -1.14 0.52
N SER A 139 -6.05 -0.88 1.48
CA SER A 139 -5.31 -1.88 2.26
C SER A 139 -5.38 -1.56 3.74
N SER A 140 -5.39 -2.60 4.57
CA SER A 140 -5.52 -2.57 6.03
C SER A 140 -6.95 -2.49 6.56
N GLY A 141 -7.26 -3.34 7.53
CA GLY A 141 -8.51 -3.34 8.28
C GLY A 141 -9.74 -3.87 7.52
N ILE A 142 -9.54 -4.50 6.37
CA ILE A 142 -10.62 -5.09 5.58
C ILE A 142 -10.74 -6.55 5.96
N HIS A 143 -11.87 -6.93 6.58
CA HIS A 143 -12.09 -8.26 7.13
C HIS A 143 -13.40 -8.92 6.68
N SER A 144 -14.34 -8.15 6.14
CA SER A 144 -15.67 -8.61 5.75
C SER A 144 -16.16 -7.98 4.45
N ALA A 145 -17.23 -8.52 3.87
CA ALA A 145 -17.91 -7.93 2.71
C ALA A 145 -18.37 -6.49 3.01
N THR A 146 -18.87 -6.21 4.19
CA THR A 146 -19.27 -4.86 4.60
C THR A 146 -18.10 -3.88 4.56
N ASP A 147 -16.89 -4.31 4.91
CA ASP A 147 -15.70 -3.46 4.84
C ASP A 147 -15.30 -3.20 3.38
N VAL A 148 -15.41 -4.22 2.51
CA VAL A 148 -15.22 -4.06 1.06
C VAL A 148 -16.20 -3.02 0.50
N VAL A 149 -17.49 -3.15 0.80
CA VAL A 149 -18.53 -2.21 0.36
C VAL A 149 -18.21 -0.78 0.79
N ARG A 150 -17.84 -0.57 2.05
CA ARG A 150 -17.46 0.77 2.55
C ARG A 150 -16.31 1.38 1.76
N MET A 151 -15.28 0.58 1.42
CA MET A 151 -14.14 1.06 0.65
C MET A 151 -14.52 1.40 -0.80
N VAL A 152 -15.32 0.56 -1.43
CA VAL A 152 -15.82 0.81 -2.80
C VAL A 152 -16.72 2.05 -2.82
N MET A 153 -17.62 2.21 -1.85
CA MET A 153 -18.44 3.43 -1.71
C MET A 153 -17.61 4.69 -1.50
N ALA A 154 -16.44 4.59 -0.85
CA ALA A 154 -15.51 5.70 -0.69
C ALA A 154 -14.71 6.01 -1.97
N GLY A 155 -14.72 5.13 -2.97
CA GLY A 155 -14.05 5.29 -4.25
C GLY A 155 -12.85 4.36 -4.49
N ALA A 156 -12.69 3.29 -3.70
CA ALA A 156 -11.68 2.28 -4.00
C ALA A 156 -12.08 1.43 -5.20
N SER A 157 -11.15 1.23 -6.14
CA SER A 157 -11.30 0.29 -7.26
C SER A 157 -11.01 -1.14 -6.82
N ILE A 158 -10.12 -1.32 -5.82
CA ILE A 158 -9.63 -2.61 -5.34
C ILE A 158 -9.52 -2.59 -3.82
N THR A 159 -9.76 -3.74 -3.19
CA THR A 159 -9.51 -3.96 -1.76
C THR A 159 -8.51 -5.11 -1.56
N GLN A 160 -7.59 -4.94 -0.62
CA GLN A 160 -6.58 -5.93 -0.26
C GLN A 160 -6.80 -6.40 1.19
N MET A 161 -6.80 -7.71 1.42
CA MET A 161 -6.87 -8.28 2.76
C MET A 161 -5.79 -9.34 2.96
N VAL A 162 -5.09 -9.27 4.08
CA VAL A 162 -4.10 -10.26 4.50
C VAL A 162 -4.41 -10.75 5.92
N SER A 163 -4.58 -9.83 6.87
CA SER A 163 -4.81 -10.17 8.28
C SER A 163 -6.06 -11.04 8.50
N ALA A 164 -7.10 -10.82 7.71
CA ALA A 164 -8.31 -11.65 7.74
C ALA A 164 -8.02 -13.10 7.31
N LEU A 165 -7.23 -13.25 6.24
CA LEU A 165 -6.85 -14.57 5.72
C LEU A 165 -5.90 -15.31 6.66
N LEU A 166 -4.97 -14.60 7.30
CA LEU A 166 -4.09 -15.19 8.32
C LEU A 166 -4.85 -15.68 9.55
N ARG A 167 -5.94 -14.99 9.93
CA ARG A 167 -6.78 -15.39 11.07
C ARG A 167 -7.75 -16.53 10.76
N HIS A 168 -8.33 -16.52 9.56
CA HIS A 168 -9.50 -17.37 9.23
C HIS A 168 -9.25 -18.37 8.11
N GLY A 169 -8.01 -18.36 7.53
CA GLY A 169 -7.65 -19.20 6.39
C GLY A 169 -8.15 -18.66 5.05
N LEU A 170 -7.70 -19.27 3.95
CA LEU A 170 -8.00 -18.82 2.59
C LEU A 170 -9.48 -18.94 2.22
N SER A 171 -10.21 -19.90 2.81
CA SER A 171 -11.66 -20.06 2.60
C SER A 171 -12.48 -18.84 3.04
N HIS A 172 -11.90 -17.98 3.89
CA HIS A 172 -12.54 -16.73 4.29
C HIS A 172 -12.78 -15.79 3.10
N LEU A 173 -11.90 -15.80 2.11
CA LEU A 173 -12.09 -15.00 0.89
C LEU A 173 -13.36 -15.40 0.14
N GLN A 174 -13.62 -16.71 0.00
CA GLN A 174 -14.83 -17.19 -0.64
C GLN A 174 -16.09 -16.75 0.09
N ARG A 175 -16.06 -16.75 1.43
CA ARG A 175 -17.18 -16.24 2.25
C ARG A 175 -17.41 -14.76 2.02
N VAL A 176 -16.35 -13.95 2.04
CA VAL A 176 -16.44 -12.50 1.77
C VAL A 176 -17.01 -12.25 0.36
N GLU A 177 -16.59 -13.03 -0.63
CA GLU A 177 -17.11 -12.93 -2.00
C GLU A 177 -18.62 -13.27 -2.06
N LEU A 178 -19.04 -14.35 -1.41
CA LEU A 178 -20.45 -14.74 -1.36
C LEU A 178 -21.31 -13.67 -0.68
N ASP A 179 -20.86 -13.17 0.47
CA ASP A 179 -21.56 -12.13 1.23
C ASP A 179 -21.64 -10.83 0.40
N LEU A 180 -20.60 -10.50 -0.36
CA LEU A 180 -20.61 -9.35 -1.25
C LEU A 180 -21.61 -9.51 -2.40
N ARG A 181 -21.70 -10.70 -3.00
CA ARG A 181 -22.71 -11.01 -4.03
C ARG A 181 -24.14 -10.92 -3.50
N HIS A 182 -24.38 -11.31 -2.26
CA HIS A 182 -25.70 -11.16 -1.63
C HIS A 182 -26.08 -9.71 -1.32
N TRP A 183 -25.08 -8.86 -1.13
CA TRP A 183 -25.29 -7.43 -0.88
C TRP A 183 -25.63 -6.64 -2.16
N MET A 184 -25.06 -7.05 -3.31
CA MET A 184 -25.31 -6.44 -4.65
C MET A 184 -26.68 -6.84 -5.20
#